data_a98761f4f9677a37518f13fe68c20248
#
_entry.id   a98761f4f9677a37518f13fe68c20248
#
_cell.length_a   1.000
_cell.length_b   1.000
_cell.length_c   1.000
_cell.angle_alpha   90.00
_cell.angle_beta   90.00
_cell.angle_gamma   90.00
#
_symmetry.space_group_name_H-M   'P 1'
#
loop_
_entity.id
_entity.type
_entity.pdbx_description
1 polymer ?
#
loop_
_entity_poly.entity_id
_entity_poly.type
_entity_poly.pdbx_seq_one_letter_code
_entity_poly.pdbx_strand_id
1 'polypeptide(L)'
;MAFTFKNAYLQGVYDKVVAKNSNEPEFLQAVGEVLMSLEPVVAKDPSYETNGVIDRIVEPERMIQFRVSWVDDNGNVQVNRGYRVQFNSAIGPYKGGLRLHPSVNASILKFLGFEQIFKNSLTLSLIHI
;
A
#
# COMPACT_ATOMS: atom_id res chain seq x y z
N MET A 1 12.58 -9.61 5.64
CA MET A 1 12.92 -10.66 4.65
C MET A 1 13.35 -9.98 3.36
N ALA A 2 14.40 -10.44 2.71
CA ALA A 2 14.76 -9.96 1.38
C ALA A 2 14.05 -10.85 0.34
N PHE A 3 13.31 -10.24 -0.58
CA PHE A 3 12.73 -10.94 -1.72
C PHE A 3 13.71 -10.88 -2.90
N THR A 4 13.78 -11.96 -3.67
CA THR A 4 14.61 -12.06 -4.87
C THR A 4 13.73 -12.48 -6.05
N PHE A 5 13.77 -11.70 -7.13
CA PHE A 5 12.96 -11.90 -8.31
C PHE A 5 13.83 -12.37 -9.48
N LYS A 6 13.29 -13.24 -10.34
CA LYS A 6 13.92 -13.64 -11.60
C LYS A 6 13.86 -12.51 -12.65
N ASN A 7 12.79 -11.72 -12.58
CA ASN A 7 12.58 -10.58 -13.47
C ASN A 7 13.37 -9.37 -12.95
N ALA A 8 14.32 -8.87 -13.74
CA ALA A 8 15.21 -7.75 -13.38
C ALA A 8 14.44 -6.43 -13.13
N TYR A 9 13.36 -6.18 -13.87
CA TYR A 9 12.53 -5.00 -13.69
C TYR A 9 11.85 -5.05 -12.30
N LEU A 10 11.23 -6.17 -11.94
CA LEU A 10 10.58 -6.33 -10.64
C LEU A 10 11.58 -6.24 -9.48
N GLN A 11 12.79 -6.80 -9.66
CA GLN A 11 13.85 -6.62 -8.66
C GLN A 11 14.20 -5.14 -8.47
N GLY A 12 14.37 -4.41 -9.56
CA GLY A 12 14.68 -2.98 -9.51
C GLY A 12 13.58 -2.14 -8.87
N VAL A 13 12.30 -2.47 -9.13
CA VAL A 13 11.15 -1.82 -8.47
C VAL A 13 11.17 -2.11 -6.97
N TYR A 14 11.34 -3.38 -6.58
CA TYR A 14 11.38 -3.77 -5.16
C TYR A 14 12.53 -3.08 -4.40
N ASP A 15 13.72 -3.04 -4.98
CA ASP A 15 14.88 -2.39 -4.38
C ASP A 15 14.64 -0.89 -4.14
N LYS A 16 13.98 -0.21 -5.08
CA LYS A 16 13.55 1.20 -4.92
C LYS A 16 12.56 1.36 -3.77
N VAL A 17 11.58 0.45 -3.64
CA VAL A 17 10.59 0.47 -2.55
C VAL A 17 11.29 0.26 -1.20
N VAL A 18 12.21 -0.69 -1.10
CA VAL A 18 13.00 -0.93 0.12
C VAL A 18 13.82 0.30 0.50
N ALA A 19 14.50 0.93 -0.46
CA ALA A 19 15.30 2.12 -0.19
C ALA A 19 14.49 3.30 0.35
N LYS A 20 13.25 3.48 -0.15
CA LYS A 20 12.35 4.56 0.29
C LYS A 20 11.63 4.28 1.61
N ASN A 21 11.39 3.02 1.95
CA ASN A 21 10.48 2.59 3.01
C ASN A 21 11.14 1.62 4.01
N SER A 22 12.42 1.83 4.32
CA SER A 22 13.23 0.90 5.14
C SER A 22 12.64 0.62 6.53
N ASN A 23 11.81 1.53 7.07
CA ASN A 23 11.17 1.42 8.39
C ASN A 23 9.71 0.91 8.32
N GLU A 24 9.31 0.31 7.20
CA GLU A 24 7.94 -0.12 6.95
C GLU A 24 7.87 -1.62 6.60
N PRO A 25 8.20 -2.52 7.56
CA PRO A 25 8.38 -3.95 7.28
C PRO A 25 7.10 -4.63 6.76
N GLU A 26 5.92 -4.27 7.27
CA GLU A 26 4.66 -4.87 6.83
C GLU A 26 4.35 -4.48 5.37
N PHE A 27 4.60 -3.24 5.02
CA PHE A 27 4.43 -2.76 3.64
C PHE A 27 5.42 -3.45 2.68
N LEU A 28 6.69 -3.55 3.07
CA LEU A 28 7.73 -4.20 2.27
C LEU A 28 7.43 -5.69 2.04
N GLN A 29 6.92 -6.38 3.05
CA GLN A 29 6.50 -7.78 2.92
C GLN A 29 5.35 -7.91 1.91
N ALA A 30 4.30 -7.12 2.05
CA ALA A 30 3.15 -7.18 1.14
C ALA A 30 3.55 -6.89 -0.31
N VAL A 31 4.40 -5.88 -0.53
CA VAL A 31 4.91 -5.57 -1.88
C VAL A 31 5.70 -6.75 -2.44
N GLY A 32 6.60 -7.35 -1.66
CA GLY A 32 7.38 -8.50 -2.09
C GLY A 32 6.52 -9.70 -2.51
N GLU A 33 5.53 -10.05 -1.70
CA GLU A 33 4.61 -11.17 -1.98
C GLU A 33 3.79 -10.94 -3.25
N VAL A 34 3.24 -9.74 -3.42
CA VAL A 34 2.46 -9.40 -4.62
C VAL A 34 3.34 -9.38 -5.86
N LEU A 35 4.52 -8.76 -5.82
CA LEU A 35 5.42 -8.72 -6.97
C LEU A 35 5.88 -10.11 -7.39
N MET A 36 6.12 -11.05 -6.46
CA MET A 36 6.40 -12.45 -6.79
C MET A 36 5.25 -13.10 -7.56
N SER A 37 4.01 -12.82 -7.15
CA SER A 37 2.83 -13.36 -7.85
C SER A 37 2.65 -12.77 -9.25
N LEU A 38 3.16 -11.56 -9.49
CA LEU A 38 3.06 -10.86 -10.77
C LEU A 38 4.19 -11.21 -11.76
N GLU A 39 5.26 -11.90 -11.33
CA GLU A 39 6.36 -12.27 -12.24
C GLU A 39 5.88 -12.92 -13.55
N PRO A 40 4.99 -13.93 -13.54
CA PRO A 40 4.53 -14.57 -14.78
C PRO A 40 3.74 -13.61 -15.69
N VAL A 41 3.09 -12.61 -15.11
CA VAL A 41 2.30 -11.61 -15.85
C VAL A 41 3.21 -10.62 -16.55
N VAL A 42 4.16 -10.04 -15.80
CA VAL A 42 5.12 -9.07 -16.33
C VAL A 42 6.04 -9.70 -17.39
N ALA A 43 6.40 -10.98 -17.21
CA ALA A 43 7.21 -11.70 -18.18
C ALA A 43 6.51 -11.92 -19.54
N LYS A 44 5.17 -11.91 -19.57
CA LYS A 44 4.38 -12.10 -20.81
C LYS A 44 4.20 -10.82 -21.62
N ASP A 45 4.23 -9.67 -20.96
CA ASP A 45 3.94 -8.40 -21.62
C ASP A 45 4.92 -7.31 -21.20
N PRO A 46 5.89 -6.98 -22.07
CA PRO A 46 6.89 -5.93 -21.82
C PRO A 46 6.29 -4.52 -21.62
N SER A 47 5.03 -4.32 -21.97
CA SER A 47 4.39 -3.01 -21.81
C SER A 47 4.24 -2.60 -20.35
N TYR A 48 4.21 -3.54 -19.41
CA TYR A 48 4.19 -3.25 -17.97
C TYR A 48 5.46 -2.52 -17.53
N GLU A 49 6.63 -2.93 -18.04
CA GLU A 49 7.90 -2.26 -17.78
C GLU A 49 7.99 -0.93 -18.53
N THR A 50 7.75 -0.94 -19.84
CA THR A 50 7.86 0.26 -20.69
C THR A 50 6.99 1.40 -20.19
N ASN A 51 5.80 1.11 -19.67
CA ASN A 51 4.87 2.11 -19.15
C ASN A 51 5.03 2.36 -17.64
N GLY A 52 5.99 1.73 -16.96
CA GLY A 52 6.21 1.88 -15.53
C GLY A 52 4.97 1.55 -14.68
N VAL A 53 4.21 0.53 -15.07
CA VAL A 53 2.93 0.19 -14.42
C VAL A 53 3.17 -0.24 -12.99
N ILE A 54 4.16 -1.11 -12.75
CA ILE A 54 4.45 -1.62 -11.41
C ILE A 54 5.04 -0.52 -10.52
N ASP A 55 5.92 0.34 -11.06
CA ASP A 55 6.45 1.49 -10.31
C ASP A 55 5.31 2.38 -9.74
N ARG A 56 4.24 2.58 -10.51
CA ARG A 56 3.06 3.37 -10.06
C ARG A 56 2.17 2.61 -9.08
N ILE A 57 2.05 1.29 -9.24
CA ILE A 57 1.20 0.47 -8.36
C ILE A 57 1.78 0.39 -6.94
N VAL A 58 3.10 0.37 -6.80
CA VAL A 58 3.77 0.26 -5.49
C VAL A 58 3.93 1.59 -4.75
N GLU A 59 3.63 2.72 -5.39
CA GLU A 59 3.74 4.06 -4.79
C GLU A 59 2.35 4.64 -4.53
N PRO A 60 1.99 5.01 -3.29
CA PRO A 60 0.70 5.62 -3.00
C PRO A 60 0.61 7.02 -3.63
N GLU A 61 -0.58 7.40 -4.13
CA GLU A 61 -0.82 8.73 -4.69
C GLU A 61 -0.75 9.82 -3.62
N ARG A 62 -1.21 9.52 -2.38
CA ARG A 62 -1.16 10.46 -1.26
C ARG A 62 -1.21 9.74 0.08
N MET A 63 -0.46 10.25 1.03
CA MET A 63 -0.58 9.88 2.44
C MET A 63 -0.82 11.15 3.28
N ILE A 64 -1.87 11.13 4.10
CA ILE A 64 -2.23 12.20 5.01
C ILE A 64 -2.05 11.70 6.44
N GLN A 65 -1.20 12.38 7.21
CA GLN A 65 -1.02 12.12 8.63
C GLN A 65 -1.54 13.33 9.40
N PHE A 66 -2.34 13.11 10.42
CA PHE A 66 -2.99 14.18 11.17
C PHE A 66 -3.11 13.85 12.65
N ARG A 67 -3.23 14.91 13.46
CA ARG A 67 -3.45 14.81 14.89
C ARG A 67 -4.95 14.60 15.18
N VAL A 68 -5.24 13.68 16.09
CA VAL A 68 -6.58 13.47 16.66
C VAL A 68 -6.48 13.72 18.17
N SER A 69 -7.09 14.82 18.63
CA SER A 69 -7.18 15.15 20.07
C SER A 69 -8.57 14.80 20.57
N TRP A 70 -8.64 14.13 21.72
CA TRP A 70 -9.90 13.71 22.33
C TRP A 70 -9.76 13.65 23.86
N VAL A 71 -10.87 13.55 24.57
CA VAL A 71 -10.92 13.43 26.03
C VAL A 71 -11.42 12.03 26.38
N ASP A 72 -10.70 11.33 27.24
CA ASP A 72 -11.07 9.99 27.69
C ASP A 72 -12.17 10.04 28.79
N ASP A 73 -12.67 8.87 29.18
CA ASP A 73 -13.73 8.74 30.17
C ASP A 73 -13.35 9.25 31.57
N ASN A 74 -12.06 9.46 31.83
CA ASN A 74 -11.54 10.01 33.08
C ASN A 74 -11.31 11.54 33.01
N GLY A 75 -11.66 12.17 31.89
CA GLY A 75 -11.48 13.60 31.68
C GLY A 75 -10.05 14.00 31.24
N ASN A 76 -9.16 13.04 30.90
CA ASN A 76 -7.81 13.34 30.49
C ASN A 76 -7.74 13.59 28.97
N VAL A 77 -6.94 14.58 28.59
CA VAL A 77 -6.68 14.87 27.18
C VAL A 77 -5.74 13.82 26.61
N GLN A 78 -6.18 13.18 25.54
CA GLN A 78 -5.43 12.21 24.76
C GLN A 78 -5.12 12.77 23.38
N VAL A 79 -3.96 12.39 22.82
CA VAL A 79 -3.53 12.80 21.47
C VAL A 79 -3.08 11.58 20.69
N ASN A 80 -3.81 11.27 19.65
CA ASN A 80 -3.50 10.17 18.74
C ASN A 80 -3.05 10.70 17.38
N ARG A 81 -2.46 9.81 16.59
CA ARG A 81 -2.09 10.06 15.21
C ARG A 81 -3.01 9.29 14.29
N GLY A 82 -3.67 10.00 13.38
CA GLY A 82 -4.49 9.42 12.34
C GLY A 82 -3.74 9.34 11.01
N TYR A 83 -4.10 8.35 10.17
CA TYR A 83 -3.52 8.15 8.85
C TYR A 83 -4.62 7.92 7.82
N ARG A 84 -4.47 8.52 6.66
CA ARG A 84 -5.26 8.26 5.46
C ARG A 84 -4.32 7.98 4.31
N VAL A 85 -4.29 6.74 3.82
CA VAL A 85 -3.53 6.38 2.63
C VAL A 85 -4.47 6.31 1.44
N GLN A 86 -4.20 7.14 0.44
CA GLN A 86 -4.87 7.17 -0.86
C GLN A 86 -3.93 6.50 -1.85
N PHE A 87 -4.14 5.19 -2.09
CA PHE A 87 -3.12 4.41 -2.76
C PHE A 87 -3.20 4.53 -4.28
N ASN A 88 -4.37 4.26 -4.87
CA ASN A 88 -4.55 4.30 -6.33
C ASN A 88 -6.01 4.62 -6.67
N SER A 89 -6.24 5.57 -7.59
CA SER A 89 -7.55 6.03 -8.03
C SER A 89 -7.97 5.52 -9.42
N ALA A 90 -7.22 4.59 -10.02
CA ALA A 90 -7.43 4.16 -11.40
C ALA A 90 -8.83 3.57 -11.68
N ILE A 91 -9.46 2.93 -10.69
CA ILE A 91 -10.81 2.35 -10.83
C ILE A 91 -11.89 3.10 -10.06
N GLY A 92 -11.56 4.24 -9.46
CA GLY A 92 -12.53 5.07 -8.72
C GLY A 92 -11.96 5.66 -7.43
N PRO A 93 -12.81 6.22 -6.56
CA PRO A 93 -12.37 6.86 -5.34
C PRO A 93 -11.73 5.85 -4.37
N TYR A 94 -10.80 6.35 -3.54
CA TYR A 94 -10.12 5.52 -2.55
C TYR A 94 -11.10 4.99 -1.50
N LYS A 95 -11.26 3.69 -1.45
CA LYS A 95 -12.22 3.01 -0.58
C LYS A 95 -11.58 1.80 0.09
N GLY A 96 -11.66 1.76 1.39
CA GLY A 96 -11.21 0.65 2.23
C GLY A 96 -11.88 0.67 3.60
N GLY A 97 -11.52 -0.26 4.46
CA GLY A 97 -12.00 -0.33 5.83
C GLY A 97 -11.37 0.73 6.75
N LEU A 98 -11.96 0.92 7.91
CA LEU A 98 -11.40 1.68 9.01
C LEU A 98 -10.75 0.71 10.00
N ARG A 99 -9.56 1.04 10.49
CA ARG A 99 -8.88 0.29 11.53
C ARG A 99 -8.63 1.17 12.74
N LEU A 100 -9.23 0.81 13.86
CA LEU A 100 -9.06 1.44 15.17
C LEU A 100 -8.33 0.47 16.08
N HIS A 101 -7.02 0.61 16.19
CA HIS A 101 -6.18 -0.25 17.01
C HIS A 101 -4.89 0.46 17.42
N PRO A 102 -4.36 0.25 18.63
CA PRO A 102 -3.11 0.89 19.08
C PRO A 102 -1.88 0.60 18.22
N SER A 103 -1.85 -0.54 17.50
CA SER A 103 -0.76 -0.90 16.61
C SER A 103 -0.74 -0.17 15.27
N VAL A 104 -1.75 0.67 14.97
CA VAL A 104 -1.83 1.40 13.70
C VAL A 104 -0.65 2.34 13.53
N ASN A 105 0.04 2.18 12.40
CA ASN A 105 1.15 3.03 11.97
C ASN A 105 1.12 3.20 10.44
N ALA A 106 2.05 3.99 9.91
CA ALA A 106 2.13 4.26 8.47
C ALA A 106 2.36 3.00 7.63
N SER A 107 3.23 2.09 8.07
CA SER A 107 3.54 0.83 7.39
C SER A 107 2.29 -0.05 7.25
N ILE A 108 1.55 -0.23 8.36
CA ILE A 108 0.32 -1.03 8.37
C ILE A 108 -0.75 -0.43 7.45
N LEU A 109 -0.93 0.90 7.46
CA LEU A 109 -1.92 1.53 6.59
C LEU A 109 -1.51 1.50 5.11
N LYS A 110 -0.21 1.59 4.80
CA LYS A 110 0.30 1.41 3.44
C LYS A 110 0.11 -0.02 2.95
N PHE A 111 0.45 -1.01 3.79
CA PHE A 111 0.22 -2.42 3.44
C PHE A 111 -1.27 -2.70 3.18
N LEU A 112 -2.16 -2.26 4.06
CA LEU A 112 -3.61 -2.43 3.88
C LEU A 112 -4.13 -1.73 2.62
N GLY A 113 -3.66 -0.52 2.34
CA GLY A 113 -4.01 0.22 1.13
C GLY A 113 -3.51 -0.45 -0.14
N PHE A 114 -2.30 -0.98 -0.12
CA PHE A 114 -1.70 -1.72 -1.24
C PHE A 114 -2.47 -3.01 -1.57
N GLU A 115 -2.77 -3.83 -0.58
CA GLU A 115 -3.59 -5.03 -0.79
C GLU A 115 -5.02 -4.69 -1.24
N GLN A 116 -5.58 -3.60 -0.72
CA GLN A 116 -6.93 -3.19 -1.03
C GLN A 116 -7.11 -2.81 -2.51
N ILE A 117 -6.11 -2.26 -3.18
CA ILE A 117 -6.23 -1.94 -4.62
C ILE A 117 -6.41 -3.20 -5.47
N PHE A 118 -5.71 -4.29 -5.15
CA PHE A 118 -5.89 -5.58 -5.84
C PHE A 118 -7.24 -6.21 -5.51
N LYS A 119 -7.64 -6.20 -4.25
CA LYS A 119 -8.95 -6.66 -3.82
C LYS A 119 -10.07 -5.91 -4.55
N ASN A 120 -10.00 -4.59 -4.60
CA ASN A 120 -11.01 -3.77 -5.28
C ASN A 120 -11.04 -4.03 -6.79
N SER A 121 -9.89 -4.23 -7.44
CA SER A 121 -9.83 -4.53 -8.87
C SER A 121 -10.46 -5.88 -9.21
N LEU A 122 -10.28 -6.89 -8.36
CA LEU A 122 -10.83 -8.22 -8.55
C LEU A 122 -12.34 -8.29 -8.27
N THR A 123 -12.82 -7.55 -7.29
CA THR A 123 -14.22 -7.59 -6.85
C THR A 123 -15.07 -6.49 -7.46
N LEU A 124 -14.46 -5.50 -8.12
CA LEU A 124 -15.13 -4.28 -8.61
C LEU A 124 -15.94 -3.58 -7.52
N SER A 125 -15.50 -3.68 -6.27
CA SER A 125 -16.27 -3.28 -5.09
C SER A 125 -16.58 -1.78 -5.01
N LEU A 126 -15.90 -0.95 -5.81
CA LEU A 126 -16.15 0.49 -5.91
C LEU A 126 -17.26 0.85 -6.89
N ILE A 127 -17.65 -0.06 -7.78
CA ILE A 127 -18.66 0.21 -8.82
C ILE A 127 -20.08 0.10 -8.25
N HIS A 128 -20.24 -0.60 -7.14
CA HIS A 128 -21.54 -0.92 -6.54
C HIS A 128 -21.85 -0.17 -5.24
N ILE A 129 -21.17 0.95 -5.00
CA ILE A 129 -21.41 1.77 -3.80
C ILE A 129 -22.01 3.10 -4.19
#